data_49d50ccaa6fa20198c4a54ac450d95ed
#
_entry.id   49d50ccaa6fa20198c4a54ac450d95ed
#
_cell.length_a   1.000
_cell.length_b   1.000
_cell.length_c   1.000
_cell.angle_alpha   90.00
_cell.angle_beta   90.00
_cell.angle_gamma   90.00
#
_symmetry.space_group_name_H-M   'P 1'
#
loop_
_entity.id
_entity.type
_entity.pdbx_description
1 polymer ?
#
loop_
_entity_poly.entity_id
_entity_poly.type
_entity_poly.pdbx_seq_one_letter_code
_entity_poly.pdbx_strand_id
1 'polypeptide(L)'
;QDQKSYENFWQSNKLEAKGGSNVTLSSNKVNFTFMPVAAKITISINYASSGGATTKYKNVTATLAGNGIRTGASSSETIEMLHTGDNTVASDKHTFVCILRPGANMSFKLSVSRTLDGASSPEATQQTFTQPAYTFGASKNYVYNFTSSDELILTSVEVMGFKETTVPDNPVSAT
;
A
#
# COMPACT_ATOMS: atom_id res chain seq x y z
N GLN A 1 -2.87 0.61 13.18
CA GLN A 1 -2.42 1.98 12.90
C GLN A 1 -3.11 2.45 11.63
N ASP A 2 -3.71 3.61 11.69
CA ASP A 2 -4.35 4.25 10.56
C ASP A 2 -3.27 4.74 9.58
N GLN A 3 -3.31 4.30 8.34
CA GLN A 3 -2.43 4.75 7.26
C GLN A 3 -3.20 5.53 6.18
N LYS A 4 -4.43 6.00 6.46
CA LYS A 4 -5.29 6.73 5.52
C LYS A 4 -4.71 8.07 5.05
N SER A 5 -3.81 8.69 5.83
CA SER A 5 -3.15 9.92 5.45
C SER A 5 -1.74 9.68 4.94
N TYR A 6 -1.23 10.59 4.10
CA TYR A 6 0.15 10.55 3.64
C TYR A 6 1.14 10.57 4.80
N GLU A 7 0.88 11.38 5.84
CA GLU A 7 1.73 11.47 7.01
C GLU A 7 1.84 10.12 7.73
N ASN A 8 0.70 9.50 8.07
CA ASN A 8 0.67 8.21 8.75
C ASN A 8 1.28 7.07 7.91
N PHE A 9 1.09 7.12 6.60
CA PHE A 9 1.70 6.18 5.66
C PHE A 9 3.23 6.30 5.70
N TRP A 10 3.77 7.51 5.58
CA TRP A 10 5.22 7.73 5.61
C TRP A 10 5.85 7.43 6.97
N GLN A 11 5.18 7.75 8.08
CA GLN A 11 5.63 7.37 9.42
C GLN A 11 5.69 5.84 9.63
N SER A 12 4.92 5.07 8.86
CA SER A 12 4.96 3.60 8.89
C SER A 12 6.13 3.03 8.08
N ASN A 13 6.74 3.82 7.19
CA ASN A 13 7.84 3.40 6.34
C ASN A 13 9.19 3.68 7.02
N LYS A 14 9.64 2.75 7.85
CA LYS A 14 10.96 2.83 8.49
C LYS A 14 12.08 2.57 7.47
N LEU A 15 13.09 3.44 7.49
CA LEU A 15 14.31 3.30 6.69
C LEU A 15 15.48 2.85 7.54
N GLU A 16 16.34 2.01 6.98
CA GLU A 16 17.63 1.69 7.56
C GLU A 16 18.76 2.12 6.62
N ALA A 17 19.77 2.79 7.18
CA ALA A 17 21.00 3.02 6.46
C ALA A 17 21.82 1.72 6.42
N LYS A 18 22.04 1.20 5.21
CA LYS A 18 23.01 0.12 5.01
C LYS A 18 24.36 0.75 4.70
N GLY A 19 25.21 0.87 5.73
CA GLY A 19 26.63 1.17 5.62
C GLY A 19 27.44 -0.10 5.84
N GLY A 20 28.53 -0.28 5.08
CA GLY A 20 29.51 -1.30 5.41
C GLY A 20 30.15 -1.03 6.76
N SER A 21 30.69 -2.04 7.42
CA SER A 21 31.34 -1.95 8.74
C SER A 21 32.58 -1.04 8.79
N ASN A 22 33.05 -0.54 7.64
CA ASN A 22 34.15 0.43 7.52
C ASN A 22 33.72 1.55 6.56
N VAL A 23 33.40 2.72 7.09
CA VAL A 23 33.17 3.92 6.28
C VAL A 23 34.55 4.57 6.06
N THR A 24 35.08 4.42 4.85
CA THR A 24 36.27 5.16 4.46
C THR A 24 35.86 6.54 3.96
N LEU A 25 36.33 7.58 4.58
CA LEU A 25 36.11 8.94 4.11
C LEU A 25 36.82 9.12 2.76
N SER A 26 36.09 9.19 1.69
CA SER A 26 36.59 9.62 0.38
C SER A 26 36.13 11.04 0.14
N SER A 27 37.09 11.95 -0.01
CA SER A 27 36.86 13.38 -0.29
C SER A 27 36.00 14.11 0.78
N ASN A 28 36.14 13.79 2.05
CA ASN A 28 35.39 14.36 3.17
C ASN A 28 33.86 14.20 3.08
N LYS A 29 33.39 13.19 2.32
CA LYS A 29 31.97 12.87 2.19
C LYS A 29 31.70 11.45 2.67
N VAL A 30 30.62 11.29 3.41
CA VAL A 30 30.07 9.98 3.78
C VAL A 30 28.74 9.81 3.04
N ASN A 31 28.66 8.77 2.22
CA ASN A 31 27.44 8.43 1.50
C ASN A 31 26.70 7.31 2.25
N PHE A 32 25.45 7.54 2.60
CA PHE A 32 24.56 6.54 3.16
C PHE A 32 23.49 6.16 2.14
N THR A 33 23.27 4.87 1.97
CA THR A 33 22.12 4.38 1.21
C THR A 33 21.05 3.95 2.22
N PHE A 34 19.89 4.60 2.19
CA PHE A 34 18.75 4.24 3.00
C PHE A 34 17.86 3.26 2.22
N MET A 35 17.45 2.19 2.87
CA MET A 35 16.53 1.20 2.27
C MET A 35 15.33 1.00 3.18
N PRO A 36 14.11 0.89 2.61
CA PRO A 36 12.93 0.53 3.39
C PRO A 36 13.11 -0.85 4.02
N VAL A 37 12.85 -0.97 5.31
CA VAL A 37 12.84 -2.25 6.03
C VAL A 37 11.46 -2.92 6.02
N ALA A 38 10.49 -2.27 5.43
CA ALA A 38 9.11 -2.72 5.33
C ALA A 38 8.80 -3.32 3.95
N ALA A 39 7.67 -4.01 3.85
CA ALA A 39 7.02 -4.36 2.59
C ALA A 39 5.91 -3.34 2.28
N LYS A 40 5.78 -2.95 1.03
CA LYS A 40 4.67 -2.12 0.54
C LYS A 40 3.65 -3.00 -0.15
N ILE A 41 2.38 -2.75 0.10
CA ILE A 41 1.27 -3.31 -0.67
C ILE A 41 0.63 -2.17 -1.47
N THR A 42 0.42 -2.41 -2.75
CA THR A 42 -0.37 -1.57 -3.63
C THR A 42 -1.55 -2.38 -4.13
N ILE A 43 -2.76 -1.87 -3.95
CA ILE A 43 -4.00 -2.46 -4.46
C ILE A 43 -4.52 -1.55 -5.57
N SER A 44 -4.67 -2.07 -6.77
CA SER A 44 -5.27 -1.38 -7.91
C SER A 44 -6.57 -2.07 -8.29
N ILE A 45 -7.67 -1.33 -8.29
CA ILE A 45 -9.01 -1.85 -8.59
C ILE A 45 -9.54 -1.13 -9.83
N ASN A 46 -9.91 -1.90 -10.87
CA ASN A 46 -10.60 -1.40 -12.04
C ASN A 46 -12.03 -1.93 -12.00
N TYR A 47 -13.00 -1.03 -11.97
CA TYR A 47 -14.42 -1.41 -12.01
C TYR A 47 -14.86 -1.68 -13.44
N ALA A 48 -15.42 -2.85 -13.65
CA ALA A 48 -15.87 -3.30 -14.98
C ALA A 48 -17.04 -2.45 -15.48
N SER A 49 -17.09 -2.26 -16.80
CA SER A 49 -18.25 -1.68 -17.46
C SER A 49 -19.41 -2.67 -17.45
N SER A 50 -20.60 -2.23 -17.08
CA SER A 50 -21.83 -3.01 -17.19
C SER A 50 -22.72 -2.39 -18.26
N GLY A 51 -23.12 -3.17 -19.27
CA GLY A 51 -24.04 -2.72 -20.32
C GLY A 51 -23.50 -1.58 -21.20
N GLY A 52 -22.16 -1.44 -21.34
CA GLY A 52 -21.52 -0.41 -22.17
C GLY A 52 -21.27 0.92 -21.45
N ALA A 53 -21.76 1.10 -20.24
CA ALA A 53 -21.44 2.26 -19.39
C ALA A 53 -20.40 1.86 -18.32
N THR A 54 -19.40 2.70 -18.12
CA THR A 54 -18.40 2.49 -17.07
C THR A 54 -19.00 2.82 -15.72
N THR A 55 -19.04 1.83 -14.83
CA THR A 55 -19.49 2.05 -13.44
C THR A 55 -18.43 2.78 -12.66
N LYS A 56 -18.81 3.89 -12.01
CA LYS A 56 -17.90 4.72 -11.22
C LYS A 56 -18.32 4.71 -9.75
N TYR A 57 -17.32 4.74 -8.90
CA TYR A 57 -17.48 4.78 -7.44
C TYR A 57 -16.70 5.95 -6.85
N LYS A 58 -17.15 6.44 -5.69
CA LYS A 58 -16.50 7.45 -4.86
C LYS A 58 -16.46 6.98 -3.40
N ASN A 59 -15.70 7.68 -2.55
CA ASN A 59 -15.54 7.35 -1.13
C ASN A 59 -15.19 5.87 -0.92
N VAL A 60 -14.33 5.34 -1.83
CA VAL A 60 -13.89 3.94 -1.76
C VAL A 60 -12.84 3.82 -0.66
N THR A 61 -13.02 2.86 0.25
CA THR A 61 -12.06 2.57 1.32
C THR A 61 -11.58 1.14 1.22
N ALA A 62 -10.33 0.91 1.57
CA ALA A 62 -9.72 -0.41 1.60
C ALA A 62 -9.04 -0.67 2.94
N THR A 63 -9.24 -1.87 3.47
CA THR A 63 -8.71 -2.30 4.76
C THR A 63 -8.09 -3.68 4.62
N LEU A 64 -6.89 -3.87 5.16
CA LEU A 64 -6.27 -5.18 5.33
C LEU A 64 -6.41 -5.64 6.77
N ALA A 65 -6.87 -6.87 6.98
CA ALA A 65 -6.92 -7.51 8.29
C ALA A 65 -6.15 -8.84 8.26
N GLY A 66 -5.28 -9.07 9.23
CA GLY A 66 -4.48 -10.29 9.31
C GLY A 66 -3.66 -10.36 10.59
N ASN A 67 -3.09 -11.52 10.89
CA ASN A 67 -2.26 -11.69 12.07
C ASN A 67 -0.84 -11.19 11.81
N GLY A 68 -0.33 -10.36 12.71
CA GLY A 68 1.06 -9.90 12.69
C GLY A 68 1.46 -9.03 11.50
N ILE A 69 0.50 -8.50 10.74
CA ILE A 69 0.77 -7.71 9.52
C ILE A 69 1.42 -6.35 9.81
N ARG A 70 1.33 -5.86 11.06
CA ARG A 70 1.92 -4.59 11.51
C ARG A 70 3.05 -4.80 12.50
N THR A 71 2.76 -5.40 13.64
CA THR A 71 3.68 -5.50 14.78
C THR A 71 4.32 -6.88 14.90
N GLY A 72 3.76 -7.89 14.25
CA GLY A 72 4.15 -9.28 14.41
C GLY A 72 3.45 -9.98 15.57
N ALA A 73 2.44 -9.36 16.16
CA ALA A 73 1.61 -9.99 17.17
C ALA A 73 0.83 -11.18 16.59
N SER A 74 0.55 -12.17 17.44
CA SER A 74 -0.27 -13.32 17.05
C SER A 74 -1.76 -13.00 16.92
N SER A 75 -2.19 -11.82 17.38
CA SER A 75 -3.57 -11.33 17.27
C SER A 75 -3.83 -10.72 15.89
N SER A 76 -5.10 -10.67 15.52
CA SER A 76 -5.54 -9.98 14.30
C SER A 76 -5.27 -8.48 14.40
N GLU A 77 -4.66 -7.93 13.37
CA GLU A 77 -4.35 -6.52 13.22
C GLU A 77 -5.03 -5.98 11.97
N THR A 78 -5.36 -4.70 11.97
CA THR A 78 -6.02 -4.03 10.86
C THR A 78 -5.18 -2.83 10.40
N ILE A 79 -5.08 -2.66 9.07
CA ILE A 79 -4.48 -1.51 8.42
C ILE A 79 -5.53 -0.87 7.50
N GLU A 80 -5.86 0.39 7.75
CA GLU A 80 -6.65 1.18 6.84
C GLU A 80 -5.70 1.81 5.82
N MET A 81 -5.94 1.52 4.53
CA MET A 81 -5.02 1.87 3.45
C MET A 81 -5.20 3.33 3.01
N LEU A 82 -4.11 3.95 2.56
CA LEU A 82 -4.13 5.25 1.92
C LEU A 82 -4.67 5.13 0.49
N HIS A 83 -5.71 5.88 0.15
CA HIS A 83 -6.13 6.10 -1.24
C HIS A 83 -5.19 7.11 -1.91
N THR A 84 -4.67 6.81 -3.09
CA THR A 84 -3.62 7.62 -3.76
C THR A 84 -4.17 8.71 -4.69
N GLY A 85 -5.41 9.10 -4.56
CA GLY A 85 -6.03 10.13 -5.37
C GLY A 85 -7.15 10.82 -4.63
N ASP A 86 -7.89 11.68 -5.32
CA ASP A 86 -9.09 12.29 -4.77
C ASP A 86 -10.24 11.27 -4.75
N ASN A 87 -10.53 10.77 -3.55
CA ASN A 87 -11.54 9.75 -3.32
C ASN A 87 -12.98 10.31 -3.31
N THR A 88 -13.15 11.62 -3.36
CA THR A 88 -14.47 12.28 -3.43
C THR A 88 -15.00 12.36 -4.86
N VAL A 89 -14.10 12.25 -5.84
CA VAL A 89 -14.44 12.24 -7.27
C VAL A 89 -14.71 10.80 -7.71
N ALA A 90 -15.85 10.59 -8.35
CA ALA A 90 -16.23 9.28 -8.86
C ALA A 90 -15.30 8.80 -9.98
N SER A 91 -14.74 7.59 -9.82
CA SER A 91 -13.79 6.98 -10.77
C SER A 91 -14.11 5.50 -10.98
N ASP A 92 -13.70 4.99 -12.12
CA ASP A 92 -13.69 3.56 -12.43
C ASP A 92 -12.39 2.87 -11.99
N LYS A 93 -11.42 3.66 -11.49
CA LYS A 93 -10.12 3.17 -11.03
C LYS A 93 -9.78 3.74 -9.68
N HIS A 94 -9.40 2.88 -8.75
CA HIS A 94 -8.95 3.28 -7.43
C HIS A 94 -7.67 2.56 -7.06
N THR A 95 -6.72 3.28 -6.47
CA THR A 95 -5.45 2.73 -6.02
C THR A 95 -5.23 3.04 -4.55
N PHE A 96 -4.83 2.01 -3.82
CA PHE A 96 -4.55 2.09 -2.39
C PHE A 96 -3.15 1.60 -2.10
N VAL A 97 -2.53 2.15 -1.08
CA VAL A 97 -1.21 1.72 -0.61
C VAL A 97 -1.18 1.57 0.90
N CYS A 98 -0.40 0.62 1.37
CA CYS A 98 -0.05 0.51 2.79
C CYS A 98 1.31 -0.14 2.97
N ILE A 99 1.80 -0.03 4.19
CA ILE A 99 3.06 -0.61 4.65
C ILE A 99 2.75 -1.79 5.57
N LEU A 100 3.36 -2.95 5.26
CA LEU A 100 3.32 -4.14 6.09
C LEU A 100 4.67 -4.39 6.75
N ARG A 101 4.64 -5.09 7.88
CA ARG A 101 5.83 -5.77 8.39
C ARG A 101 6.22 -6.90 7.41
N PRO A 102 7.51 -7.04 7.02
CA PRO A 102 7.93 -8.23 6.27
C PRO A 102 7.88 -9.46 7.16
N GLY A 103 7.56 -10.61 6.57
CA GLY A 103 7.47 -11.86 7.30
C GLY A 103 7.07 -13.04 6.41
N ALA A 104 7.34 -14.26 6.90
CA ALA A 104 6.93 -15.50 6.27
C ALA A 104 5.53 -15.93 6.75
N ASN A 105 4.83 -16.70 5.93
CA ASN A 105 3.52 -17.29 6.24
C ASN A 105 2.46 -16.28 6.69
N MET A 106 2.51 -15.08 6.15
CA MET A 106 1.54 -14.03 6.46
C MET A 106 0.34 -14.11 5.51
N SER A 107 -0.85 -14.03 6.05
CA SER A 107 -2.08 -13.94 5.29
C SER A 107 -2.85 -12.68 5.67
N PHE A 108 -3.66 -12.18 4.75
CA PHE A 108 -4.56 -11.07 5.06
C PHE A 108 -5.89 -11.19 4.30
N LYS A 109 -6.91 -10.55 4.85
CA LYS A 109 -8.18 -10.29 4.18
C LYS A 109 -8.22 -8.83 3.77
N LEU A 110 -8.38 -8.56 2.48
CA LEU A 110 -8.72 -7.25 1.94
C LEU A 110 -10.24 -7.08 2.01
N SER A 111 -10.71 -5.95 2.52
CA SER A 111 -12.11 -5.55 2.51
C SER A 111 -12.22 -4.18 1.85
N VAL A 112 -13.11 -4.04 0.88
CA VAL A 112 -13.34 -2.80 0.13
C VAL A 112 -14.79 -2.36 0.30
N SER A 113 -14.99 -1.14 0.78
CA SER A 113 -16.29 -0.46 0.81
C SER A 113 -16.30 0.63 -0.26
N ARG A 114 -17.42 0.83 -0.93
CA ARG A 114 -17.54 1.76 -2.05
C ARG A 114 -18.92 2.41 -2.08
N THR A 115 -19.00 3.61 -2.62
CA THR A 115 -20.26 4.33 -2.86
C THR A 115 -20.44 4.54 -4.35
N LEU A 116 -21.52 4.01 -4.92
CA LEU A 116 -21.85 4.20 -6.34
C LEU A 116 -22.00 5.70 -6.64
N ASP A 117 -21.56 6.13 -7.82
CA ASP A 117 -21.76 7.51 -8.25
C ASP A 117 -23.27 7.84 -8.30
N GLY A 118 -23.63 8.99 -7.72
CA GLY A 118 -25.03 9.37 -7.52
C GLY A 118 -25.69 8.84 -6.24
N ALA A 119 -25.12 7.81 -5.59
CA ALA A 119 -25.61 7.34 -4.29
C ALA A 119 -25.14 8.24 -3.12
N SER A 120 -25.95 8.25 -2.05
CA SER A 120 -25.66 9.02 -0.82
C SER A 120 -24.99 8.20 0.28
N SER A 121 -25.00 6.88 0.16
CA SER A 121 -24.43 5.94 1.15
C SER A 121 -23.64 4.82 0.47
N PRO A 122 -22.69 4.21 1.20
CA PRO A 122 -21.95 3.04 0.70
C PRO A 122 -22.88 1.86 0.40
N GLU A 123 -22.44 0.97 -0.48
CA GLU A 123 -23.10 -0.32 -0.68
C GLU A 123 -23.11 -1.13 0.63
N ALA A 124 -24.21 -1.83 0.88
CA ALA A 124 -24.39 -2.60 2.12
C ALA A 124 -23.39 -3.75 2.28
N THR A 125 -22.95 -4.31 1.16
CA THR A 125 -22.00 -5.43 1.13
C THR A 125 -20.61 -4.97 0.73
N GLN A 126 -19.61 -5.24 1.58
CA GLN A 126 -18.21 -5.04 1.24
C GLN A 126 -17.72 -6.14 0.31
N GLN A 127 -16.92 -5.76 -0.66
CA GLN A 127 -16.17 -6.73 -1.47
C GLN A 127 -14.94 -7.21 -0.70
N THR A 128 -14.62 -8.48 -0.80
CA THR A 128 -13.51 -9.07 -0.05
C THR A 128 -12.63 -9.96 -0.92
N PHE A 129 -11.34 -10.00 -0.58
CA PHE A 129 -10.37 -10.94 -1.13
C PHE A 129 -9.50 -11.47 0.01
N THR A 130 -9.18 -12.76 -0.01
CA THR A 130 -8.28 -13.38 0.97
C THR A 130 -6.98 -13.76 0.30
N GLN A 131 -5.88 -13.16 0.76
CA GLN A 131 -4.53 -13.56 0.43
C GLN A 131 -4.14 -14.74 1.31
N PRO A 132 -3.89 -15.93 0.73
CA PRO A 132 -3.36 -17.06 1.49
C PRO A 132 -1.94 -16.76 1.99
N ALA A 133 -1.45 -17.62 2.87
CA ALA A 133 -0.12 -17.48 3.45
C ALA A 133 0.96 -17.26 2.39
N TYR A 134 1.72 -16.19 2.54
CA TYR A 134 2.78 -15.77 1.63
C TYR A 134 3.95 -15.15 2.40
N THR A 135 5.13 -15.08 1.77
CA THR A 135 6.30 -14.42 2.34
C THR A 135 6.47 -13.02 1.75
N PHE A 136 6.29 -12.00 2.58
CA PHE A 136 6.50 -10.62 2.20
C PHE A 136 7.91 -10.18 2.58
N GLY A 137 8.73 -9.86 1.58
CA GLY A 137 10.11 -9.42 1.77
C GLY A 137 10.22 -7.92 2.03
N ALA A 138 11.23 -7.53 2.81
CA ALA A 138 11.59 -6.11 2.98
C ALA A 138 12.00 -5.48 1.65
N SER A 139 11.83 -4.17 1.53
CA SER A 139 12.17 -3.39 0.33
C SER A 139 11.48 -3.87 -0.95
N LYS A 140 10.33 -4.52 -0.81
CA LYS A 140 9.51 -4.99 -1.94
C LYS A 140 8.17 -4.29 -1.95
N ASN A 141 7.67 -3.99 -3.15
CA ASN A 141 6.31 -3.55 -3.40
C ASN A 141 5.55 -4.67 -4.11
N TYR A 142 4.47 -5.12 -3.50
CA TYR A 142 3.56 -6.13 -4.03
C TYR A 142 2.33 -5.41 -4.60
N VAL A 143 2.19 -5.43 -5.91
CA VAL A 143 1.08 -4.79 -6.62
C VAL A 143 0.04 -5.83 -6.98
N TYR A 144 -1.13 -5.72 -6.38
CA TYR A 144 -2.29 -6.55 -6.64
C TYR A 144 -3.24 -5.80 -7.56
N ASN A 145 -3.47 -6.33 -8.74
CA ASN A 145 -4.41 -5.77 -9.71
C ASN A 145 -5.71 -6.57 -9.68
N PHE A 146 -6.81 -5.86 -9.48
CA PHE A 146 -8.16 -6.42 -9.45
C PHE A 146 -9.03 -5.83 -10.54
N THR A 147 -9.92 -6.65 -11.08
CA THR A 147 -11.16 -6.20 -11.70
C THR A 147 -12.31 -6.42 -10.72
N SER A 148 -13.30 -5.56 -10.76
CA SER A 148 -14.44 -5.63 -9.87
C SER A 148 -15.74 -5.33 -10.61
N SER A 149 -16.72 -6.20 -10.43
CA SER A 149 -18.14 -5.98 -10.68
C SER A 149 -18.90 -6.22 -9.36
N ASP A 150 -19.41 -7.41 -9.17
CA ASP A 150 -20.04 -7.84 -7.91
C ASP A 150 -19.01 -8.38 -6.92
N GLU A 151 -17.87 -8.88 -7.42
CA GLU A 151 -16.77 -9.44 -6.64
C GLU A 151 -15.43 -8.82 -7.02
N LEU A 152 -14.44 -8.91 -6.11
CA LEU A 152 -13.04 -8.61 -6.40
C LEU A 152 -12.38 -9.83 -7.03
N ILE A 153 -12.00 -9.70 -8.30
CA ILE A 153 -11.30 -10.75 -9.05
C ILE A 153 -9.83 -10.34 -9.19
N LEU A 154 -8.93 -11.08 -8.58
CA LEU A 154 -7.48 -10.87 -8.72
C LEU A 154 -7.06 -11.22 -10.15
N THR A 155 -6.49 -10.27 -10.87
CA THR A 155 -6.03 -10.45 -12.26
C THR A 155 -4.53 -10.67 -12.34
N SER A 156 -3.74 -10.00 -11.51
CA SER A 156 -2.30 -10.21 -11.43
C SER A 156 -1.72 -9.77 -10.09
N VAL A 157 -0.57 -10.35 -9.73
CA VAL A 157 0.30 -9.86 -8.66
C VAL A 157 1.69 -9.63 -9.23
N GLU A 158 2.21 -8.43 -9.04
CA GLU A 158 3.55 -8.05 -9.47
C GLU A 158 4.41 -7.74 -8.24
N VAL A 159 5.68 -8.14 -8.27
CA VAL A 159 6.63 -7.87 -7.19
C VAL A 159 7.76 -7.01 -7.74
N MET A 160 7.85 -5.79 -7.23
CA MET A 160 8.85 -4.81 -7.66
C MET A 160 9.76 -4.42 -6.49
N GLY A 161 10.94 -3.85 -6.79
CA GLY A 161 11.71 -3.15 -5.77
C GLY A 161 10.93 -1.96 -5.25
N PHE A 162 10.92 -1.77 -3.94
CA PHE A 162 10.39 -0.55 -3.33
C PHE A 162 11.43 0.56 -3.56
N LYS A 163 11.35 1.23 -4.70
CA LYS A 163 12.21 2.38 -4.99
C LYS A 163 11.68 3.57 -4.21
N GLU A 164 12.56 4.19 -3.43
CA GLU A 164 12.33 5.54 -2.96
C GLU A 164 12.45 6.51 -4.14
N THR A 165 11.58 7.50 -4.17
CA THR A 165 11.84 8.73 -4.90
C THR A 165 13.02 9.40 -4.20
N THR A 166 14.13 9.56 -4.89
CA THR A 166 15.26 10.35 -4.41
C THR A 166 14.73 11.72 -3.99
N VAL A 167 14.86 12.03 -2.70
CA VAL A 167 14.71 13.42 -2.25
C VAL A 167 15.81 14.20 -2.99
N PRO A 168 15.49 15.28 -3.73
CA PRO A 168 16.51 16.09 -4.35
C PRO A 168 17.50 16.53 -3.27
N ASP A 169 18.79 16.40 -3.56
CA ASP A 169 19.87 16.90 -2.71
C ASP A 169 19.58 18.36 -2.37
N ASN A 170 19.20 18.61 -1.13
CA ASN A 170 19.18 19.95 -0.59
C ASN A 170 20.56 20.16 0.05
N PRO A 171 21.47 20.89 -0.58
CA PRO A 171 22.80 21.09 -0.01
C PRO A 171 22.63 21.89 1.27
N VAL A 172 22.85 21.24 2.40
CA VAL A 172 22.98 21.94 3.68
C VAL A 172 24.27 22.75 3.60
N SER A 173 24.15 24.04 3.31
CA SER A 173 25.25 24.95 3.43
C SER A 173 25.64 25.06 4.92
N ALA A 174 26.75 24.47 5.31
CA ALA A 174 27.32 24.72 6.60
C ALA A 174 27.85 26.17 6.60
N THR A 175 27.25 27.03 7.43
CA THR A 175 27.78 28.32 7.85
C THR A 175 28.77 28.12 8.95
#